data_f0aa7d1a6b1b847d5ececa230fe6d1b2
#
_entry.id   f0aa7d1a6b1b847d5ececa230fe6d1b2
#
_cell.length_a   1.000
_cell.length_b   1.000
_cell.length_c   1.000
_cell.angle_alpha   90.00
_cell.angle_beta   90.00
_cell.angle_gamma   90.00
#
_symmetry.space_group_name_H-M   'P 1'
#
loop_
_entity.id
_entity.type
_entity.pdbx_description
1 polymer ?
#
loop_
_entity_poly.entity_id
_entity_poly.type
_entity_poly.pdbx_seq_one_letter_code
_entity_poly.pdbx_strand_id
1 'polypeptide(L)'
;MLRSDGDYGIVGLNGSAFPGMMARMGTYKRYVPDLDAYHERARTGPCFVCGIVAGDPDFAGHHVVYEDDDALAFLNRWPTQRGYALVVPREHREQATADFTVEEYLALQRVVYRVAEAVREEVGAERMYVMSLGSNQGNTHVHWHVVPLPPGTPYDEQQFAALTWETAGALDVPEDEKAALAARIGCRMGG
;
A
#
# COMPACT_ATOMS: atom_id res chain seq x y z
N MET A 1 15.04 33.84 -33.39
CA MET A 1 14.78 34.96 -32.47
C MET A 1 14.01 34.37 -31.30
N LEU A 2 14.76 33.95 -30.27
CA LEU A 2 14.30 33.32 -29.05
C LEU A 2 13.76 34.41 -28.13
N ARG A 3 12.58 34.22 -27.57
CA ARG A 3 12.11 35.01 -26.41
C ARG A 3 12.19 34.17 -25.18
N SER A 4 12.93 34.70 -24.24
CA SER A 4 13.20 34.28 -22.90
C SER A 4 12.05 34.63 -21.94
N ASP A 5 12.00 33.84 -20.87
CA ASP A 5 11.62 34.19 -19.50
C ASP A 5 10.14 34.51 -19.22
N GLY A 6 9.45 33.50 -18.76
CA GLY A 6 8.20 33.62 -17.99
C GLY A 6 8.49 33.33 -16.53
N ASP A 7 8.62 34.38 -15.76
CA ASP A 7 8.77 34.43 -14.31
C ASP A 7 7.48 33.89 -13.66
N TYR A 8 7.52 32.67 -13.10
CA TYR A 8 6.44 32.12 -12.30
C TYR A 8 6.61 32.62 -10.85
N GLY A 9 6.01 33.77 -10.57
CA GLY A 9 5.92 34.30 -9.23
C GLY A 9 5.26 33.27 -8.27
N ILE A 10 6.02 32.87 -7.26
CA ILE A 10 5.54 32.06 -6.14
C ILE A 10 4.63 32.96 -5.30
N VAL A 11 3.31 32.80 -5.45
CA VAL A 11 2.35 33.36 -4.52
C VAL A 11 2.36 32.48 -3.26
N GLY A 12 2.97 32.96 -2.20
CA GLY A 12 2.91 32.35 -0.89
C GLY A 12 1.47 32.31 -0.37
N LEU A 13 0.83 31.16 -0.48
CA LEU A 13 -0.41 30.89 0.22
C LEU A 13 -0.07 30.58 1.68
N ASN A 14 -0.36 31.50 2.57
CA ASN A 14 -0.46 31.25 4.01
C ASN A 14 -1.60 30.24 4.26
N GLY A 15 -1.31 28.97 4.06
CA GLY A 15 -2.19 27.88 4.44
C GLY A 15 -2.14 27.70 5.95
N SER A 16 -3.20 28.05 6.65
CA SER A 16 -3.42 27.63 8.02
C SER A 16 -3.53 26.09 8.02
N ALA A 17 -2.40 25.43 8.24
CA ALA A 17 -2.37 23.98 8.47
C ALA A 17 -3.22 23.70 9.72
N PHE A 18 -4.19 22.79 9.60
CA PHE A 18 -4.95 22.28 10.73
C PHE A 18 -3.98 21.62 11.72
N PRO A 19 -3.78 22.16 12.95
CA PRO A 19 -2.78 21.66 13.89
C PRO A 19 -2.98 20.20 14.31
N GLY A 20 -4.19 19.65 14.14
CA GLY A 20 -4.52 18.27 14.49
C GLY A 20 -4.12 17.22 13.44
N MET A 21 -3.78 17.61 12.21
CA MET A 21 -3.44 16.68 11.12
C MET A 21 -1.93 16.38 11.09
N MET A 22 -1.09 17.36 11.46
CA MET A 22 0.36 17.12 11.58
C MET A 22 0.74 16.21 12.75
N ALA A 23 -0.07 16.16 13.83
CA ALA A 23 0.19 15.30 14.98
C ALA A 23 -0.05 13.79 14.70
N ARG A 24 -0.65 13.43 13.57
CA ARG A 24 -0.91 12.04 13.19
C ARG A 24 0.11 11.46 12.19
N MET A 25 0.99 12.28 11.63
CA MET A 25 2.12 11.85 10.81
C MET A 25 3.35 11.74 11.70
N GLY A 26 3.38 10.68 12.53
CA GLY A 26 4.59 10.33 13.27
C GLY A 26 5.75 10.17 12.29
N THR A 27 6.89 10.81 12.56
CA THR A 27 8.13 10.59 11.83
C THR A 27 8.67 9.21 12.22
N TYR A 28 8.18 8.16 11.53
CA TYR A 28 8.71 6.82 11.74
C TYR A 28 10.15 6.75 11.26
N LYS A 29 10.97 5.98 11.96
CA LYS A 29 12.27 5.57 11.42
C LYS A 29 12.07 4.75 10.15
N ARG A 30 13.05 4.80 9.27
CA ARG A 30 13.07 4.00 8.05
C ARG A 30 14.25 3.05 8.07
N TYR A 31 14.09 1.88 7.50
CA TYR A 31 15.13 0.88 7.34
C TYR A 31 14.95 0.15 6.01
N VAL A 32 15.99 -0.43 5.49
CA VAL A 32 15.91 -1.34 4.34
C VAL A 32 15.83 -2.76 4.89
N PRO A 33 14.75 -3.51 4.56
CA PRO A 33 14.66 -4.92 4.93
C PRO A 33 15.82 -5.74 4.35
N ASP A 34 16.08 -6.90 4.92
CA ASP A 34 17.02 -7.88 4.33
C ASP A 34 16.41 -8.40 3.02
N LEU A 35 16.84 -7.80 1.90
CA LEU A 35 16.30 -8.09 0.56
C LEU A 35 16.72 -9.49 0.09
N ASP A 36 17.91 -9.96 0.45
CA ASP A 36 18.39 -11.31 0.07
C ASP A 36 17.55 -12.38 0.76
N ALA A 37 17.32 -12.24 2.06
CA ALA A 37 16.45 -13.13 2.80
C ALA A 37 14.98 -13.05 2.33
N TYR A 38 14.51 -11.87 1.93
CA TYR A 38 13.18 -11.71 1.33
C TYR A 38 13.06 -12.45 0.00
N HIS A 39 14.01 -12.23 -0.91
CA HIS A 39 14.01 -12.88 -2.24
C HIS A 39 14.15 -14.40 -2.14
N GLU A 40 14.95 -14.89 -1.20
CA GLU A 40 15.08 -16.33 -0.98
C GLU A 40 13.76 -16.94 -0.52
N ARG A 41 13.10 -16.36 0.48
CA ARG A 41 11.77 -16.81 0.93
C ARG A 41 10.71 -16.74 -0.17
N ALA A 42 10.73 -15.67 -0.98
CA ALA A 42 9.78 -15.50 -2.06
C ALA A 42 9.92 -16.56 -3.17
N ARG A 43 11.16 -17.06 -3.39
CA ARG A 43 11.45 -18.08 -4.41
C ARG A 43 11.23 -19.49 -3.92
N THR A 44 11.54 -19.79 -2.67
CA THR A 44 11.63 -21.16 -2.15
C THR A 44 10.59 -21.48 -1.09
N GLY A 45 10.00 -20.45 -0.48
CA GLY A 45 9.01 -20.61 0.58
C GLY A 45 7.59 -20.85 0.06
N PRO A 46 6.69 -21.27 0.95
CA PRO A 46 5.27 -21.36 0.64
C PRO A 46 4.67 -19.97 0.35
N CYS A 47 3.58 -19.95 -0.41
CA CYS A 47 2.84 -18.73 -0.71
C CYS A 47 2.30 -18.10 0.60
N PHE A 48 2.77 -16.91 0.94
CA PHE A 48 2.37 -16.26 2.19
C PHE A 48 0.87 -15.85 2.18
N VAL A 49 0.32 -15.48 1.02
CA VAL A 49 -1.12 -15.16 0.90
C VAL A 49 -1.97 -16.40 1.20
N CYS A 50 -1.62 -17.55 0.60
CA CYS A 50 -2.31 -18.80 0.88
C CYS A 50 -2.20 -19.17 2.37
N GLY A 51 -1.05 -18.92 3.00
CA GLY A 51 -0.85 -19.15 4.42
C GLY A 51 -1.75 -18.23 5.29
N ILE A 52 -1.85 -16.95 4.96
CA ILE A 52 -2.76 -16.01 5.64
C ILE A 52 -4.22 -16.48 5.50
N VAL A 53 -4.64 -16.80 4.28
CA VAL A 53 -6.01 -17.28 3.98
C VAL A 53 -6.35 -18.56 4.73
N ALA A 54 -5.37 -19.46 4.86
CA ALA A 54 -5.53 -20.73 5.62
C ALA A 54 -5.49 -20.54 7.15
N GLY A 55 -5.15 -19.34 7.64
CA GLY A 55 -4.95 -19.08 9.08
C GLY A 55 -3.72 -19.80 9.65
N ASP A 56 -2.71 -20.05 8.81
CA ASP A 56 -1.49 -20.72 9.22
C ASP A 56 -0.72 -19.86 10.23
N PRO A 57 -0.37 -20.40 11.42
CA PRO A 57 0.32 -19.67 12.48
C PRO A 57 1.66 -19.04 12.03
N ASP A 58 2.37 -19.63 11.07
CA ASP A 58 3.64 -19.12 10.54
C ASP A 58 3.45 -17.80 9.77
N PHE A 59 2.21 -17.52 9.34
CA PHE A 59 1.80 -16.29 8.66
C PHE A 59 0.90 -15.39 9.51
N ALA A 60 0.81 -15.65 10.81
CA ALA A 60 0.05 -14.80 11.74
C ALA A 60 0.64 -13.38 11.84
N GLY A 61 -0.16 -12.43 12.32
CA GLY A 61 0.27 -11.04 12.56
C GLY A 61 0.10 -10.12 11.36
N HIS A 62 -0.66 -10.52 10.34
CA HIS A 62 -1.10 -9.61 9.27
C HIS A 62 -2.34 -8.83 9.72
N HIS A 63 -2.29 -7.51 9.55
CA HIS A 63 -3.38 -6.62 9.93
C HIS A 63 -4.40 -6.53 8.81
N VAL A 64 -5.43 -7.38 8.86
CA VAL A 64 -6.53 -7.43 7.89
C VAL A 64 -7.37 -6.15 8.00
N VAL A 65 -7.70 -5.55 6.86
CA VAL A 65 -8.56 -4.38 6.73
C VAL A 65 -9.91 -4.71 6.07
N TYR A 66 -9.95 -5.79 5.31
CA TYR A 66 -11.16 -6.28 4.65
C TYR A 66 -11.01 -7.76 4.28
N GLU A 67 -12.09 -8.53 4.40
CA GLU A 67 -12.21 -9.87 3.86
C GLU A 67 -13.65 -10.19 3.46
N ASP A 68 -13.79 -10.96 2.40
CA ASP A 68 -15.03 -11.62 2.00
C ASP A 68 -14.71 -13.01 1.43
N ASP A 69 -15.66 -13.66 0.74
CA ASP A 69 -15.48 -14.99 0.19
C ASP A 69 -14.45 -15.03 -0.95
N ASP A 70 -14.21 -13.92 -1.66
CA ASP A 70 -13.40 -13.86 -2.88
C ASP A 70 -12.08 -13.09 -2.68
N ALA A 71 -12.02 -12.15 -1.74
CA ALA A 71 -10.90 -11.23 -1.59
C ALA A 71 -10.45 -11.06 -0.13
N LEU A 72 -9.18 -10.73 0.02
CA LEU A 72 -8.57 -10.34 1.28
C LEU A 72 -7.75 -9.07 1.08
N ALA A 73 -7.81 -8.14 2.03
CA ALA A 73 -6.94 -6.97 2.07
C ALA A 73 -6.31 -6.79 3.46
N PHE A 74 -5.03 -6.46 3.49
CA PHE A 74 -4.25 -6.31 4.72
C PHE A 74 -3.15 -5.26 4.55
N LEU A 75 -2.68 -4.69 5.66
CA LEU A 75 -1.56 -3.76 5.65
C LEU A 75 -0.27 -4.48 5.25
N ASN A 76 0.53 -3.82 4.40
CA ASN A 76 1.85 -4.32 4.03
C ASN A 76 2.73 -4.42 5.28
N ARG A 77 3.45 -5.54 5.43
CA ARG A 77 4.34 -5.80 6.57
C ARG A 77 5.51 -4.82 6.62
N TRP A 78 6.03 -4.42 5.46
CA TRP A 78 7.16 -3.49 5.29
C TRP A 78 6.73 -2.27 4.46
N PRO A 79 5.87 -1.41 5.03
CA PRO A 79 5.27 -0.33 4.26
C PRO A 79 6.28 0.78 3.98
N THR A 80 6.37 1.24 2.74
CA THR A 80 7.11 2.46 2.38
C THR A 80 6.34 3.72 2.74
N GLN A 81 5.01 3.61 2.82
CA GLN A 81 4.10 4.68 3.21
C GLN A 81 3.11 4.18 4.26
N ARG A 82 2.72 5.05 5.21
CA ARG A 82 1.74 4.71 6.25
C ARG A 82 0.37 4.42 5.63
N GLY A 83 -0.17 3.25 5.90
CA GLY A 83 -1.43 2.79 5.30
C GLY A 83 -1.26 2.04 3.98
N TYR A 84 -0.02 1.75 3.58
CA TYR A 84 0.24 0.86 2.45
C TYR A 84 -0.46 -0.49 2.68
N ALA A 85 -1.38 -0.84 1.80
CA ALA A 85 -2.14 -2.08 1.86
C ALA A 85 -1.94 -2.93 0.61
N LEU A 86 -2.19 -4.23 0.75
CA LEU A 86 -2.28 -5.19 -0.35
C LEU A 86 -3.71 -5.69 -0.45
N VAL A 87 -4.20 -5.86 -1.67
CA VAL A 87 -5.48 -6.50 -1.97
C VAL A 87 -5.20 -7.72 -2.84
N VAL A 88 -5.72 -8.87 -2.45
CA VAL A 88 -5.43 -10.16 -3.09
C VAL A 88 -6.73 -10.94 -3.31
N PRO A 89 -6.85 -11.78 -4.35
CA PRO A 89 -7.86 -12.83 -4.39
C PRO A 89 -7.55 -13.87 -3.30
N ARG A 90 -8.56 -14.50 -2.72
CA ARG A 90 -8.34 -15.60 -1.77
C ARG A 90 -7.86 -16.86 -2.47
N GLU A 91 -8.34 -17.10 -3.68
CA GLU A 91 -7.85 -18.16 -4.53
C GLU A 91 -6.44 -17.84 -5.05
N HIS A 92 -5.56 -18.86 -5.08
CA HIS A 92 -4.21 -18.67 -5.63
C HIS A 92 -4.28 -18.47 -7.12
N ARG A 93 -3.94 -17.28 -7.58
CA ARG A 93 -3.86 -16.89 -8.99
C ARG A 93 -2.55 -16.16 -9.23
N GLU A 94 -1.94 -16.35 -10.38
CA GLU A 94 -0.61 -15.81 -10.70
C GLU A 94 -0.63 -14.76 -11.80
N GLN A 95 -1.62 -14.85 -12.72
CA GLN A 95 -1.72 -13.93 -13.85
C GLN A 95 -2.77 -12.84 -13.56
N ALA A 96 -2.35 -11.59 -13.66
CA ALA A 96 -3.18 -10.44 -13.29
C ALA A 96 -4.48 -10.32 -14.12
N THR A 97 -4.54 -10.94 -15.29
CA THR A 97 -5.72 -10.93 -16.16
C THR A 97 -6.13 -12.33 -16.65
N ALA A 98 -5.17 -13.18 -17.03
CA ALA A 98 -5.44 -14.46 -17.65
C ALA A 98 -6.12 -15.48 -16.72
N ASP A 99 -5.92 -15.36 -15.42
CA ASP A 99 -6.51 -16.26 -14.42
C ASP A 99 -7.89 -15.78 -13.92
N PHE A 100 -8.46 -14.74 -14.54
CA PHE A 100 -9.74 -14.16 -14.16
C PHE A 100 -10.70 -14.11 -15.34
N THR A 101 -11.99 -14.32 -15.07
CA THR A 101 -13.04 -13.78 -15.93
C THR A 101 -13.10 -12.25 -15.76
N VAL A 102 -13.74 -11.57 -16.72
CA VAL A 102 -13.94 -10.11 -16.63
C VAL A 102 -14.73 -9.75 -15.37
N GLU A 103 -15.74 -10.53 -15.04
CA GLU A 103 -16.62 -10.34 -13.87
C GLU A 103 -15.85 -10.47 -12.56
N GLU A 104 -15.03 -11.51 -12.40
CA GLU A 104 -14.16 -11.72 -11.23
C GLU A 104 -13.13 -10.59 -11.11
N TYR A 105 -12.47 -10.24 -12.22
CA TYR A 105 -11.53 -9.13 -12.25
C TYR A 105 -12.18 -7.82 -11.78
N LEU A 106 -13.36 -7.49 -12.34
CA LEU A 106 -14.08 -6.27 -11.97
C LEU A 106 -14.58 -6.30 -10.51
N ALA A 107 -14.99 -7.47 -10.01
CA ALA A 107 -15.36 -7.64 -8.60
C ALA A 107 -14.17 -7.31 -7.69
N LEU A 108 -12.99 -7.89 -7.98
CA LEU A 108 -11.77 -7.60 -7.23
C LEU A 108 -11.35 -6.13 -7.34
N GLN A 109 -11.47 -5.50 -8.52
CA GLN A 109 -11.16 -4.07 -8.69
C GLN A 109 -12.11 -3.15 -7.88
N ARG A 110 -13.35 -3.55 -7.61
CA ARG A 110 -14.23 -2.81 -6.68
C ARG A 110 -13.69 -2.86 -5.25
N VAL A 111 -13.15 -4.00 -4.82
CA VAL A 111 -12.50 -4.11 -3.50
C VAL A 111 -11.25 -3.22 -3.45
N VAL A 112 -10.40 -3.28 -4.50
CA VAL A 112 -9.22 -2.40 -4.63
C VAL A 112 -9.60 -0.93 -4.51
N TYR A 113 -10.63 -0.48 -5.21
CA TYR A 113 -11.13 0.90 -5.15
C TYR A 113 -11.59 1.27 -3.74
N ARG A 114 -12.40 0.41 -3.09
CA ARG A 114 -12.92 0.68 -1.74
C ARG A 114 -11.80 0.76 -0.71
N VAL A 115 -10.84 -0.15 -0.77
CA VAL A 115 -9.64 -0.13 0.11
C VAL A 115 -8.84 1.14 -0.14
N ALA A 116 -8.63 1.53 -1.41
CA ALA A 116 -7.89 2.74 -1.76
C ALA A 116 -8.56 4.00 -1.18
N GLU A 117 -9.88 4.13 -1.30
CA GLU A 117 -10.61 5.26 -0.74
C GLU A 117 -10.61 5.26 0.79
N ALA A 118 -10.80 4.08 1.44
CA ALA A 118 -10.73 3.97 2.89
C ALA A 118 -9.34 4.35 3.44
N VAL A 119 -8.27 3.90 2.77
CA VAL A 119 -6.89 4.28 3.10
C VAL A 119 -6.68 5.77 2.89
N ARG A 120 -7.07 6.31 1.71
CA ARG A 120 -6.91 7.73 1.37
C ARG A 120 -7.51 8.65 2.44
N GLU A 121 -8.74 8.36 2.85
CA GLU A 121 -9.43 9.14 3.86
C GLU A 121 -8.81 8.98 5.25
N GLU A 122 -8.41 7.75 5.62
CA GLU A 122 -7.87 7.50 6.96
C GLU A 122 -6.51 8.14 7.18
N VAL A 123 -5.63 8.13 6.17
CA VAL A 123 -4.28 8.69 6.30
C VAL A 123 -4.17 10.12 5.76
N GLY A 124 -5.21 10.65 5.10
CA GLY A 124 -5.20 11.97 4.50
C GLY A 124 -4.25 12.07 3.30
N ALA A 125 -4.24 11.03 2.45
CA ALA A 125 -3.35 10.99 1.30
C ALA A 125 -3.72 12.03 0.23
N GLU A 126 -2.71 12.66 -0.37
CA GLU A 126 -2.88 13.58 -1.51
C GLU A 126 -3.15 12.82 -2.80
N ARG A 127 -2.48 11.69 -2.99
CA ARG A 127 -2.59 10.81 -4.15
C ARG A 127 -2.61 9.35 -3.70
N MET A 128 -3.11 8.49 -4.58
CA MET A 128 -3.05 7.04 -4.39
C MET A 128 -2.35 6.40 -5.58
N TYR A 129 -1.41 5.50 -5.30
CA TYR A 129 -0.85 4.59 -6.29
C TYR A 129 -1.56 3.25 -6.15
N VAL A 130 -2.11 2.77 -7.25
CA VAL A 130 -2.75 1.46 -7.35
C VAL A 130 -2.11 0.71 -8.49
N MET A 131 -1.50 -0.44 -8.22
CA MET A 131 -0.78 -1.20 -9.23
C MET A 131 -0.74 -2.70 -8.90
N SER A 132 -0.66 -3.53 -9.93
CA SER A 132 -0.23 -4.92 -9.83
C SER A 132 0.98 -5.11 -10.75
N LEU A 133 2.06 -5.66 -10.22
CA LEU A 133 3.32 -5.76 -10.97
C LEU A 133 3.42 -7.06 -11.78
N GLY A 134 2.63 -8.08 -11.42
CA GLY A 134 2.44 -9.30 -12.21
C GLY A 134 3.75 -9.99 -12.62
N SER A 135 4.66 -10.22 -11.69
CA SER A 135 5.95 -10.84 -11.98
C SER A 135 6.26 -12.01 -11.06
N ASN A 136 7.21 -12.86 -11.49
CA ASN A 136 7.75 -13.94 -10.65
C ASN A 136 8.74 -13.42 -9.58
N GLN A 137 9.05 -12.14 -9.58
CA GLN A 137 9.87 -11.52 -8.55
C GLN A 137 9.00 -11.21 -7.32
N GLY A 138 9.44 -11.63 -6.16
CA GLY A 138 8.65 -11.55 -4.95
C GLY A 138 7.63 -12.68 -4.85
N ASN A 139 6.38 -12.37 -4.60
CA ASN A 139 5.32 -13.37 -4.47
C ASN A 139 4.56 -13.54 -5.80
N THR A 140 4.45 -14.77 -6.30
CA THR A 140 3.71 -15.07 -7.54
C THR A 140 2.20 -14.93 -7.39
N HIS A 141 1.65 -15.11 -6.17
CA HIS A 141 0.23 -14.85 -5.93
C HIS A 141 -0.11 -13.41 -6.28
N VAL A 142 -0.99 -13.22 -7.26
CA VAL A 142 -1.33 -11.90 -7.77
C VAL A 142 -1.88 -10.99 -6.67
N HIS A 143 -1.40 -9.77 -6.63
CA HIS A 143 -1.80 -8.79 -5.64
C HIS A 143 -1.77 -7.37 -6.19
N TRP A 144 -2.64 -6.52 -5.65
CA TRP A 144 -2.67 -5.10 -5.93
C TRP A 144 -2.08 -4.33 -4.75
N HIS A 145 -1.12 -3.50 -5.06
CA HIS A 145 -0.54 -2.53 -4.14
C HIS A 145 -1.44 -1.29 -4.09
N VAL A 146 -1.82 -0.90 -2.90
CA VAL A 146 -2.59 0.33 -2.60
C VAL A 146 -1.71 1.20 -1.72
N VAL A 147 -1.10 2.25 -2.30
CA VAL A 147 -0.06 3.03 -1.64
C VAL A 147 -0.46 4.49 -1.59
N PRO A 148 -0.67 5.05 -0.38
CA PRO A 148 -0.98 6.47 -0.23
C PRO A 148 0.28 7.32 -0.35
N LEU A 149 0.19 8.45 -1.04
CA LEU A 149 1.23 9.47 -1.06
C LEU A 149 0.84 10.61 -0.11
N PRO A 150 1.67 10.90 0.91
CA PRO A 150 1.42 11.99 1.84
C PRO A 150 1.42 13.36 1.14
N PRO A 151 0.63 14.34 1.61
CA PRO A 151 0.68 15.71 1.12
C PRO A 151 2.07 16.32 1.29
N GLY A 152 2.50 17.07 0.29
CA GLY A 152 3.78 17.79 0.31
C GLY A 152 5.00 16.91 0.05
N THR A 153 4.83 15.67 -0.42
CA THR A 153 5.95 14.83 -0.88
C THR A 153 6.65 15.54 -2.04
N PRO A 154 7.99 15.78 -1.98
CA PRO A 154 8.74 16.42 -3.06
C PRO A 154 8.57 15.69 -4.39
N TYR A 155 8.61 16.45 -5.49
CA TYR A 155 8.35 15.91 -6.83
C TYR A 155 9.26 14.73 -7.20
N ASP A 156 10.53 14.81 -6.88
CA ASP A 156 11.56 13.80 -7.13
C ASP A 156 11.49 12.59 -6.16
N GLU A 157 10.74 12.71 -5.07
CA GLU A 157 10.47 11.62 -4.12
C GLU A 157 9.16 10.89 -4.41
N GLN A 158 8.45 11.23 -5.49
CA GLN A 158 7.19 10.61 -5.88
C GLN A 158 7.41 9.38 -6.78
N GLN A 159 6.31 8.69 -7.15
CA GLN A 159 6.29 7.49 -7.98
C GLN A 159 7.22 6.38 -7.44
N PHE A 160 8.12 5.86 -8.25
CA PHE A 160 8.98 4.73 -7.87
C PHE A 160 9.85 5.03 -6.65
N ALA A 161 10.32 6.28 -6.49
CA ALA A 161 11.07 6.68 -5.30
C ALA A 161 10.28 6.50 -4.00
N ALA A 162 8.94 6.73 -4.04
CA ALA A 162 8.07 6.52 -2.89
C ALA A 162 7.69 5.04 -2.64
N LEU A 163 7.89 4.17 -3.62
CA LEU A 163 7.35 2.81 -3.63
C LEU A 163 8.39 1.74 -3.32
N THR A 164 9.65 1.98 -3.66
CA THR A 164 10.71 0.97 -3.53
C THR A 164 11.46 1.08 -2.20
N TRP A 165 11.83 -0.06 -1.63
CA TRP A 165 12.56 -0.09 -0.35
C TRP A 165 13.96 0.51 -0.45
N GLU A 166 14.61 0.38 -1.62
CA GLU A 166 15.96 0.89 -1.87
C GLU A 166 16.03 2.41 -1.80
N THR A 167 14.95 3.10 -2.10
CA THR A 167 14.87 4.57 -2.08
C THR A 167 14.08 5.10 -0.89
N ALA A 168 12.87 4.60 -0.67
CA ALA A 168 12.01 5.06 0.41
C ALA A 168 12.35 4.44 1.77
N GLY A 169 12.86 3.20 1.80
CA GLY A 169 12.95 2.39 3.01
C GLY A 169 11.57 1.99 3.55
N ALA A 170 11.51 0.95 4.36
CA ALA A 170 10.31 0.56 5.09
C ALA A 170 10.16 1.40 6.37
N LEU A 171 8.93 1.76 6.71
CA LEU A 171 8.59 2.46 7.95
C LEU A 171 8.58 1.48 9.12
N ASP A 172 9.24 1.85 10.21
CA ASP A 172 9.19 1.14 11.49
C ASP A 172 7.95 1.59 12.27
N VAL A 173 6.78 1.05 11.88
CA VAL A 173 5.49 1.37 12.51
C VAL A 173 5.25 0.37 13.65
N PRO A 174 4.96 0.82 14.88
CA PRO A 174 4.61 -0.06 16.00
C PRO A 174 3.42 -0.98 15.69
N GLU A 175 3.45 -2.21 16.19
CA GLU A 175 2.41 -3.21 15.89
C GLU A 175 1.02 -2.81 16.39
N ASP A 176 0.93 -2.18 17.55
CA ASP A 176 -0.32 -1.64 18.11
C ASP A 176 -0.89 -0.52 17.24
N GLU A 177 -0.03 0.30 16.64
CA GLU A 177 -0.45 1.33 15.69
C GLU A 177 -0.91 0.76 14.35
N LYS A 178 -0.23 -0.28 13.84
CA LYS A 178 -0.68 -1.02 12.64
C LYS A 178 -2.06 -1.63 12.90
N ALA A 179 -2.25 -2.29 14.04
CA ALA A 179 -3.53 -2.87 14.42
C ALA A 179 -4.65 -1.82 14.51
N ALA A 180 -4.38 -0.70 15.18
CA ALA A 180 -5.33 0.40 15.30
C ALA A 180 -5.64 1.05 13.95
N LEU A 181 -4.64 1.19 13.08
CA LEU A 181 -4.83 1.72 11.71
C LEU A 181 -5.69 0.78 10.87
N ALA A 182 -5.41 -0.52 10.90
CA ALA A 182 -6.19 -1.52 10.16
C ALA A 182 -7.65 -1.53 10.62
N ALA A 183 -7.90 -1.47 11.93
CA ALA A 183 -9.26 -1.38 12.47
C ALA A 183 -10.01 -0.14 11.96
N ARG A 184 -9.36 1.04 11.90
CA ARG A 184 -9.99 2.26 11.40
C ARG A 184 -10.27 2.20 9.89
N ILE A 185 -9.35 1.64 9.10
CA ILE A 185 -9.57 1.40 7.67
C ILE A 185 -10.73 0.41 7.47
N GLY A 186 -10.75 -0.69 8.25
CA GLY A 186 -11.83 -1.68 8.19
C GLY A 186 -13.21 -1.06 8.49
N CYS A 187 -13.31 -0.18 9.50
CA CYS A 187 -14.55 0.55 9.79
C CYS A 187 -15.04 1.39 8.59
N ARG A 188 -14.14 1.96 7.79
CA ARG A 188 -14.50 2.73 6.58
C ARG A 188 -14.93 1.85 5.42
N MET A 189 -14.54 0.58 5.43
CA MET A 189 -14.97 -0.39 4.41
C MET A 189 -16.45 -0.77 4.56
N GLY A 190 -17.13 -0.33 5.60
CA GLY A 190 -18.53 -0.63 5.85
C GLY A 190 -18.68 -2.03 6.40
N GLY A 191 -17.99 -2.26 7.51
CA GLY A 191 -18.28 -3.40 8.36
C GLY A 191 -19.69 -3.31 8.90
#